data_0f34848a03c9f63389bb4824d35b6305
#
_entry.id   0f34848a03c9f63389bb4824d35b6305
#
_cell.length_a   1.000
_cell.length_b   1.000
_cell.length_c   1.000
_cell.angle_alpha   90.00
_cell.angle_beta   90.00
_cell.angle_gamma   90.00
#
_symmetry.space_group_name_H-M   'P 1'
#
loop_
_entity.id
_entity.type
_entity.pdbx_description
1 polymer ?
#
loop_
_entity_poly.entity_id
_entity_poly.type
_entity_poly.pdbx_seq_one_letter_code
_entity_poly.pdbx_strand_id
1 'polypeptide(L)'
;MLVEKGKRQRLLFEEPTPQKPLLVLHGDARKVVAGLPDGVFQCAITSPPYWGVRDYGVEGQIGAEPVLQDYITELVDIFREVRRTLRPDGTFWLNIGNTYTSGGRKWRQEDVKNKGRAMSYRPPNPDGLKKKDLIGVAWMLAMACQRDGWYLRNDIIWYKPNCQPESVKDRFTVSHEYVFMFTKSEHYSFNQDAIKEPTTTGNGLKNRRTVWSINTEPCPEAHFAVFPRALVRPCVLAATRDGDLVFDPFYGAGTVGIVALELGRRCVGIELKKEYVEIAEKRNSTIQRSLIPVV
;
A
#
# COMPACT_ATOMS: atom_id res chain seq x y z
N MET A 1 -10.53 13.42 40.96
CA MET A 1 -10.98 13.81 39.59
C MET A 1 -10.58 12.67 38.65
N LEU A 2 -11.52 11.74 38.41
CA LEU A 2 -11.29 10.57 37.54
C LEU A 2 -11.34 11.06 36.08
N VAL A 3 -10.19 10.98 35.41
CA VAL A 3 -10.09 11.22 33.97
C VAL A 3 -10.74 10.03 33.26
N GLU A 4 -11.87 10.22 32.62
CA GLU A 4 -12.48 9.23 31.73
C GLU A 4 -11.51 8.86 30.59
N LYS A 5 -10.88 7.69 30.69
CA LYS A 5 -10.19 7.04 29.59
C LYS A 5 -11.23 6.66 28.53
N GLY A 6 -11.11 7.22 27.31
CA GLY A 6 -11.63 6.53 26.14
C GLY A 6 -12.70 7.18 25.27
N LYS A 7 -12.72 8.50 25.07
CA LYS A 7 -13.37 9.05 23.86
C LYS A 7 -12.31 9.24 22.79
N ARG A 8 -12.30 8.36 21.76
CA ARG A 8 -11.52 8.60 20.53
C ARG A 8 -11.91 9.98 19.99
N GLN A 9 -10.93 10.85 19.79
CA GLN A 9 -11.16 12.15 19.17
C GLN A 9 -11.52 11.87 17.70
N ARG A 10 -12.82 11.86 17.37
CA ARG A 10 -13.29 11.68 15.99
C ARG A 10 -12.84 12.89 15.18
N LEU A 11 -12.18 12.65 14.06
CA LEU A 11 -11.97 13.67 13.05
C LEU A 11 -13.33 14.13 12.53
N LEU A 12 -13.46 15.43 12.22
CA LEU A 12 -14.55 15.92 11.38
C LEU A 12 -14.30 15.38 9.96
N PHE A 13 -14.78 14.15 9.73
CA PHE A 13 -14.61 13.46 8.46
C PHE A 13 -15.82 13.79 7.56
N GLU A 14 -15.54 14.53 6.49
CA GLU A 14 -16.48 14.74 5.41
C GLU A 14 -16.20 13.74 4.29
N GLU A 15 -17.13 12.83 4.06
CA GLU A 15 -16.98 11.82 3.00
C GLU A 15 -16.88 12.50 1.62
N PRO A 16 -15.93 12.09 0.77
CA PRO A 16 -15.85 12.57 -0.61
C PRO A 16 -17.20 12.43 -1.34
N THR A 17 -17.56 13.43 -2.13
CA THR A 17 -18.78 13.44 -2.94
C THR A 17 -18.45 13.16 -4.42
N PRO A 18 -19.42 12.84 -5.28
CA PRO A 18 -19.18 12.70 -6.71
C PRO A 18 -18.56 13.95 -7.36
N GLN A 19 -18.86 15.14 -6.85
CA GLN A 19 -18.30 16.40 -7.33
C GLN A 19 -16.90 16.68 -6.81
N LYS A 20 -16.55 16.11 -5.64
CA LYS A 20 -15.22 16.16 -5.01
C LYS A 20 -14.83 14.74 -4.58
N PRO A 21 -14.46 13.85 -5.53
CA PRO A 21 -14.35 12.43 -5.27
C PRO A 21 -13.06 12.02 -4.55
N LEU A 22 -12.15 12.95 -4.28
CA LEU A 22 -10.89 12.74 -3.59
C LEU A 22 -10.79 13.56 -2.31
N LEU A 23 -10.32 12.93 -1.23
CA LEU A 23 -9.89 13.58 0.00
C LEU A 23 -8.49 13.06 0.38
N VAL A 24 -7.50 13.96 0.46
CA VAL A 24 -6.17 13.65 0.97
C VAL A 24 -6.00 14.29 2.34
N LEU A 25 -5.77 13.47 3.35
CA LEU A 25 -5.56 13.86 4.74
C LEU A 25 -4.05 13.92 5.01
N HIS A 26 -3.53 15.11 5.32
CA HIS A 26 -2.15 15.28 5.74
C HIS A 26 -1.98 14.86 7.20
N GLY A 27 -1.14 13.87 7.45
CA GLY A 27 -0.82 13.44 8.81
C GLY A 27 -0.26 12.03 8.91
N ASP A 28 0.04 11.65 10.14
CA ASP A 28 0.54 10.33 10.49
C ASP A 28 -0.61 9.29 10.44
N ALA A 29 -0.43 8.25 9.64
CA ALA A 29 -1.42 7.18 9.48
C ALA A 29 -1.90 6.60 10.81
N ARG A 30 -1.01 6.42 11.80
CA ARG A 30 -1.33 5.92 13.16
C ARG A 30 -2.41 6.73 13.84
N LYS A 31 -2.36 8.05 13.69
CA LYS A 31 -3.27 9.00 14.35
C LYS A 31 -4.52 9.24 13.52
N VAL A 32 -4.33 9.43 12.21
CA VAL A 32 -5.42 9.81 11.30
C VAL A 32 -6.41 8.67 11.11
N VAL A 33 -5.93 7.41 10.89
CA VAL A 33 -6.83 6.24 10.73
C VAL A 33 -7.68 6.01 11.96
N ALA A 34 -7.13 6.18 13.16
CA ALA A 34 -7.85 6.02 14.42
C ALA A 34 -9.03 7.01 14.58
N GLY A 35 -8.94 8.18 13.93
CA GLY A 35 -10.02 9.20 13.93
C GLY A 35 -11.09 9.01 12.86
N LEU A 36 -10.88 8.12 11.86
CA LEU A 36 -11.85 7.86 10.81
C LEU A 36 -13.06 7.05 11.31
N PRO A 37 -14.25 7.20 10.70
CA PRO A 37 -15.44 6.46 11.09
C PRO A 37 -15.34 4.96 10.76
N ASP A 38 -16.15 4.16 11.47
CA ASP A 38 -16.25 2.72 11.27
C ASP A 38 -17.05 2.39 10.00
N GLY A 39 -16.65 1.37 9.25
CA GLY A 39 -17.48 0.74 8.23
C GLY A 39 -17.78 1.58 6.99
N VAL A 40 -16.91 2.50 6.60
CA VAL A 40 -17.15 3.43 5.48
C VAL A 40 -16.53 2.96 4.16
N PHE A 41 -15.35 2.36 4.22
CA PHE A 41 -14.60 2.00 3.01
C PHE A 41 -14.97 0.59 2.52
N GLN A 42 -15.14 0.47 1.21
CA GLN A 42 -15.36 -0.84 0.58
C GLN A 42 -14.04 -1.57 0.34
N CYS A 43 -12.99 -0.84 0.05
CA CYS A 43 -11.69 -1.39 -0.28
C CYS A 43 -10.58 -0.52 0.29
N ALA A 44 -9.55 -1.15 0.88
CA ALA A 44 -8.29 -0.49 1.17
C ALA A 44 -7.18 -1.12 0.33
N ILE A 45 -6.29 -0.28 -0.25
CA ILE A 45 -5.15 -0.72 -1.05
C ILE A 45 -3.95 0.11 -0.65
N THR A 46 -2.83 -0.51 -0.31
CA THR A 46 -1.65 0.24 0.11
C THR A 46 -0.33 -0.49 -0.11
N SER A 47 0.74 0.28 -0.10
CA SER A 47 2.12 -0.18 0.04
C SER A 47 2.78 0.65 1.15
N PRO A 48 2.96 0.09 2.36
CA PRO A 48 3.55 0.81 3.48
C PRO A 48 5.04 1.07 3.25
N PRO A 49 5.67 1.96 4.01
CA PRO A 49 7.13 2.09 4.04
C PRO A 49 7.80 0.75 4.36
N TYR A 50 8.81 0.35 3.57
CA TYR A 50 9.51 -0.93 3.76
C TYR A 50 10.62 -0.80 4.79
N TRP A 51 10.72 -1.75 5.70
CA TRP A 51 11.68 -1.77 6.78
C TRP A 51 13.14 -1.73 6.30
N GLY A 52 13.90 -0.72 6.77
CA GLY A 52 15.32 -0.55 6.45
C GLY A 52 15.65 -0.25 4.99
N VAL A 53 14.65 0.14 4.18
CA VAL A 53 14.84 0.39 2.74
C VAL A 53 15.02 1.86 2.44
N ARG A 54 14.30 2.76 3.11
CA ARG A 54 14.31 4.20 2.82
C ARG A 54 14.25 5.06 4.07
N ASP A 55 14.94 6.18 3.97
CA ASP A 55 14.78 7.29 4.88
C ASP A 55 13.92 8.36 4.20
N TYR A 56 12.77 8.67 4.80
CA TYR A 56 11.87 9.72 4.32
C TYR A 56 12.19 11.08 4.95
N GLY A 57 13.16 11.13 5.88
CA GLY A 57 13.59 12.36 6.54
C GLY A 57 12.56 12.94 7.50
N VAL A 58 11.68 12.12 8.05
CA VAL A 58 10.67 12.51 9.02
C VAL A 58 10.90 11.74 10.31
N GLU A 59 10.99 12.44 11.44
CA GLU A 59 11.15 11.82 12.75
C GLU A 59 9.95 10.88 13.05
N GLY A 60 10.25 9.68 13.57
CA GLY A 60 9.23 8.68 13.85
C GLY A 60 8.59 8.04 12.62
N GLN A 61 9.22 8.15 11.45
CA GLN A 61 8.74 7.46 10.24
C GLN A 61 8.70 5.93 10.43
N ILE A 62 7.69 5.29 9.87
CA ILE A 62 7.59 3.83 9.80
C ILE A 62 8.65 3.30 8.82
N GLY A 63 9.25 2.13 9.14
CA GLY A 63 10.29 1.49 8.35
C GLY A 63 11.72 1.84 8.81
N ALA A 64 11.88 2.64 9.88
CA ALA A 64 13.15 2.98 10.48
C ALA A 64 13.33 2.39 11.90
N GLU A 65 12.41 1.57 12.36
CA GLU A 65 12.42 0.96 13.69
C GLU A 65 13.69 0.10 13.85
N PRO A 66 14.37 0.20 15.01
CA PRO A 66 15.56 -0.60 15.29
C PRO A 66 15.28 -2.11 15.30
N VAL A 67 14.09 -2.51 15.72
CA VAL A 67 13.67 -3.90 15.86
C VAL A 67 12.59 -4.21 14.83
N LEU A 68 12.80 -5.29 14.05
CA LEU A 68 11.85 -5.72 13.03
C LEU A 68 10.45 -6.02 13.60
N GLN A 69 10.39 -6.57 14.81
CA GLN A 69 9.12 -6.90 15.45
C GLN A 69 8.30 -5.64 15.78
N ASP A 70 8.96 -4.53 16.14
CA ASP A 70 8.29 -3.26 16.40
C ASP A 70 7.64 -2.72 15.13
N TYR A 71 8.37 -2.76 13.99
CA TYR A 71 7.83 -2.41 12.67
C TYR A 71 6.58 -3.23 12.31
N ILE A 72 6.64 -4.56 12.52
CA ILE A 72 5.50 -5.46 12.23
C ILE A 72 4.32 -5.12 13.14
N THR A 73 4.56 -4.93 14.43
CA THR A 73 3.53 -4.60 15.42
C THR A 73 2.86 -3.27 15.07
N GLU A 74 3.64 -2.26 14.74
CA GLU A 74 3.13 -0.93 14.38
C GLU A 74 2.25 -0.98 13.12
N LEU A 75 2.64 -1.72 12.09
CA LEU A 75 1.81 -1.91 10.89
C LEU A 75 0.54 -2.71 11.19
N VAL A 76 0.62 -3.75 12.02
CA VAL A 76 -0.57 -4.51 12.43
C VAL A 76 -1.56 -3.63 13.17
N ASP A 77 -1.10 -2.74 14.06
CA ASP A 77 -1.97 -1.81 14.79
C ASP A 77 -2.68 -0.84 13.84
N ILE A 78 -1.96 -0.29 12.84
CA ILE A 78 -2.57 0.54 11.79
C ILE A 78 -3.58 -0.27 10.98
N PHE A 79 -3.24 -1.48 10.57
CA PHE A 79 -4.14 -2.32 9.76
C PHE A 79 -5.34 -2.83 10.54
N ARG A 80 -5.25 -2.96 11.87
CA ARG A 80 -6.41 -3.19 12.74
C ARG A 80 -7.40 -2.02 12.68
N GLU A 81 -6.90 -0.79 12.68
CA GLU A 81 -7.75 0.39 12.48
C GLU A 81 -8.29 0.46 11.04
N VAL A 82 -7.49 0.10 10.02
CA VAL A 82 -8.00 -0.05 8.63
C VAL A 82 -9.15 -1.06 8.61
N ARG A 83 -9.02 -2.22 9.27
CA ARG A 83 -10.09 -3.23 9.37
C ARG A 83 -11.36 -2.67 9.99
N ARG A 84 -11.25 -1.82 11.02
CA ARG A 84 -12.39 -1.15 11.65
C ARG A 84 -13.12 -0.25 10.66
N THR A 85 -12.38 0.51 9.86
CA THR A 85 -12.94 1.47 8.90
C THR A 85 -13.54 0.81 7.64
N LEU A 86 -13.19 -0.45 7.35
CA LEU A 86 -13.80 -1.21 6.25
C LEU A 86 -15.24 -1.63 6.56
N ARG A 87 -16.08 -1.66 5.54
CA ARG A 87 -17.41 -2.30 5.56
C ARG A 87 -17.31 -3.77 5.98
N PRO A 88 -18.39 -4.41 6.46
CA PRO A 88 -18.36 -5.82 6.85
C PRO A 88 -17.89 -6.76 5.74
N ASP A 89 -18.20 -6.46 4.48
CA ASP A 89 -17.82 -7.19 3.28
C ASP A 89 -16.60 -6.60 2.54
N GLY A 90 -15.88 -5.67 3.21
CA GLY A 90 -14.75 -4.96 2.65
C GLY A 90 -13.47 -5.80 2.54
N THR A 91 -12.59 -5.39 1.62
CA THR A 91 -11.30 -6.05 1.35
C THR A 91 -10.11 -5.13 1.57
N PHE A 92 -8.96 -5.71 1.90
CA PHE A 92 -7.69 -5.01 2.04
C PHE A 92 -6.61 -5.67 1.19
N TRP A 93 -5.88 -4.86 0.42
CA TRP A 93 -4.83 -5.28 -0.50
C TRP A 93 -3.50 -4.64 -0.10
N LEU A 94 -2.55 -5.47 0.29
CA LEU A 94 -1.26 -5.07 0.81
C LEU A 94 -0.15 -5.43 -0.16
N ASN A 95 0.44 -4.43 -0.83
CA ASN A 95 1.67 -4.63 -1.60
C ASN A 95 2.88 -4.48 -0.69
N ILE A 96 3.74 -5.49 -0.63
CA ILE A 96 4.98 -5.48 0.13
C ILE A 96 6.01 -6.44 -0.46
N GLY A 97 7.27 -6.01 -0.45
CA GLY A 97 8.43 -6.82 -0.87
C GLY A 97 9.26 -7.30 0.30
N ASN A 98 10.10 -8.29 0.02
CA ASN A 98 11.09 -8.77 0.97
C ASN A 98 12.40 -7.98 0.87
N THR A 99 13.17 -7.99 1.94
CA THR A 99 14.49 -7.39 2.03
C THR A 99 15.52 -8.40 2.54
N TYR A 100 16.79 -8.07 2.37
CA TYR A 100 17.91 -8.86 2.88
C TYR A 100 18.58 -8.13 4.03
N THR A 101 19.20 -8.90 4.94
CA THR A 101 19.99 -8.34 6.02
C THR A 101 21.10 -7.43 5.49
N SER A 102 21.37 -6.32 6.19
CA SER A 102 22.32 -5.28 5.76
C SER A 102 23.78 -5.72 5.79
N GLY A 103 24.05 -6.87 6.39
CA GLY A 103 25.42 -7.34 6.66
C GLY A 103 26.14 -6.50 7.69
N GLY A 104 25.41 -5.86 8.59
CA GLY A 104 25.95 -5.02 9.67
C GLY A 104 26.30 -3.58 9.25
N ARG A 105 25.97 -3.18 8.02
CA ARG A 105 26.14 -1.79 7.60
C ARG A 105 25.07 -0.91 8.25
N LYS A 106 25.50 0.09 9.03
CA LYS A 106 24.63 1.00 9.79
C LYS A 106 24.10 2.19 8.97
N TRP A 107 24.61 2.38 7.75
CA TRP A 107 24.24 3.47 6.85
C TRP A 107 24.31 3.01 5.38
N ARG A 108 23.73 3.78 4.47
CA ARG A 108 23.82 3.57 3.03
C ARG A 108 24.20 4.89 2.37
N GLN A 109 25.28 4.87 1.58
CA GLN A 109 25.70 6.01 0.78
C GLN A 109 24.67 6.38 -0.29
N GLU A 110 24.68 7.63 -0.71
CA GLU A 110 23.91 8.10 -1.83
C GLU A 110 24.30 7.33 -3.10
N ASP A 111 23.30 6.79 -3.79
CA ASP A 111 23.48 6.16 -5.08
C ASP A 111 23.20 7.22 -6.17
N VAL A 112 24.17 7.46 -7.07
CA VAL A 112 24.05 8.45 -8.16
C VAL A 112 22.78 8.24 -9.00
N LYS A 113 22.34 6.98 -9.16
CA LYS A 113 21.11 6.62 -9.91
C LYS A 113 19.84 6.65 -9.05
N ASN A 114 19.96 6.58 -7.74
CA ASN A 114 18.84 6.46 -6.81
C ASN A 114 19.13 7.22 -5.50
N LYS A 115 19.17 8.54 -5.57
CA LYS A 115 19.45 9.42 -4.41
C LYS A 115 18.54 9.15 -3.21
N GLY A 116 17.27 8.82 -3.43
CA GLY A 116 16.30 8.46 -2.38
C GLY A 116 16.57 7.15 -1.64
N ARG A 117 17.68 6.43 -1.96
CA ARG A 117 18.14 5.26 -1.20
C ARG A 117 19.19 5.57 -0.16
N ALA A 118 19.68 6.81 -0.09
CA ALA A 118 20.58 7.22 0.99
C ALA A 118 19.89 7.05 2.35
N MET A 119 20.61 6.53 3.33
CA MET A 119 20.12 6.35 4.70
C MET A 119 21.23 6.68 5.67
N SER A 120 20.98 7.62 6.55
CA SER A 120 21.89 7.95 7.66
C SER A 120 21.92 6.82 8.71
N TYR A 121 20.81 6.12 8.85
CA TYR A 121 20.65 4.98 9.74
C TYR A 121 19.99 3.81 9.01
N ARG A 122 20.49 2.59 9.23
CA ARG A 122 19.88 1.33 8.81
C ARG A 122 19.69 0.44 10.02
N PRO A 123 18.52 -0.19 10.17
CA PRO A 123 18.30 -1.14 11.26
C PRO A 123 19.37 -2.26 11.26
N PRO A 124 19.74 -2.78 12.44
CA PRO A 124 20.62 -3.92 12.57
C PRO A 124 19.98 -5.18 11.95
N ASN A 125 20.76 -6.24 11.80
CA ASN A 125 20.17 -7.52 11.42
C ASN A 125 19.21 -7.96 12.53
N PRO A 126 18.02 -8.48 12.18
CA PRO A 126 17.12 -9.10 13.16
C PRO A 126 17.79 -10.25 13.89
N ASP A 127 17.42 -10.46 15.14
CA ASP A 127 17.93 -11.55 15.96
C ASP A 127 17.72 -12.91 15.28
N GLY A 128 18.72 -13.77 15.34
CA GLY A 128 18.71 -15.09 14.72
C GLY A 128 19.01 -15.09 13.22
N LEU A 129 19.05 -13.95 12.54
CA LEU A 129 19.40 -13.87 11.13
C LEU A 129 20.87 -13.54 10.91
N LYS A 130 21.46 -14.25 9.94
CA LYS A 130 22.86 -14.07 9.54
C LYS A 130 22.99 -13.02 8.43
N LYS A 131 24.21 -12.60 8.20
CA LYS A 131 24.56 -11.78 7.02
C LYS A 131 24.10 -12.47 5.74
N LYS A 132 23.45 -11.74 4.84
CA LYS A 132 22.88 -12.17 3.56
C LYS A 132 21.59 -13.00 3.63
N ASP A 133 21.03 -13.22 4.81
CA ASP A 133 19.74 -13.89 4.92
C ASP A 133 18.61 -13.02 4.30
N LEU A 134 17.68 -13.68 3.64
CA LEU A 134 16.39 -13.10 3.28
C LEU A 134 15.55 -12.97 4.54
N ILE A 135 15.09 -11.76 4.85
CA ILE A 135 14.38 -11.50 6.11
C ILE A 135 12.96 -12.10 6.10
N GLY A 136 12.31 -12.12 4.95
CA GLY A 136 10.94 -12.66 4.84
C GLY A 136 9.86 -11.74 5.42
N VAL A 137 10.14 -10.45 5.55
CA VAL A 137 9.26 -9.45 6.19
C VAL A 137 7.85 -9.43 5.62
N ALA A 138 7.69 -9.66 4.32
CA ALA A 138 6.39 -9.68 3.66
C ALA A 138 5.46 -10.75 4.25
N TRP A 139 5.95 -11.98 4.38
CA TRP A 139 5.20 -13.07 4.97
C TRP A 139 5.06 -12.96 6.49
N MET A 140 6.07 -12.44 7.19
CA MET A 140 5.97 -12.17 8.63
C MET A 140 4.82 -11.21 8.93
N LEU A 141 4.68 -10.13 8.15
CA LEU A 141 3.58 -9.17 8.28
C LEU A 141 2.24 -9.79 7.91
N ALA A 142 2.17 -10.54 6.79
CA ALA A 142 0.93 -11.20 6.38
C ALA A 142 0.40 -12.18 7.43
N MET A 143 1.27 -12.99 7.99
CA MET A 143 0.92 -13.94 9.06
C MET A 143 0.58 -13.24 10.39
N ALA A 144 1.20 -12.09 10.66
CA ALA A 144 0.84 -11.27 11.82
C ALA A 144 -0.57 -10.67 11.68
N CYS A 145 -0.91 -10.13 10.51
CA CYS A 145 -2.27 -9.66 10.19
C CYS A 145 -3.30 -10.80 10.31
N GLN A 146 -2.99 -12.00 9.79
CA GLN A 146 -3.89 -13.14 9.91
C GLN A 146 -4.15 -13.51 11.38
N ARG A 147 -3.12 -13.53 12.23
CA ARG A 147 -3.26 -13.76 13.67
C ARG A 147 -4.03 -12.65 14.38
N ASP A 148 -3.98 -11.43 13.87
CA ASP A 148 -4.77 -10.28 14.36
C ASP A 148 -6.25 -10.33 13.93
N GLY A 149 -6.67 -11.38 13.22
CA GLY A 149 -8.07 -11.65 12.87
C GLY A 149 -8.48 -11.26 11.45
N TRP A 150 -7.54 -10.95 10.56
CA TRP A 150 -7.81 -10.86 9.14
C TRP A 150 -7.94 -12.26 8.50
N TYR A 151 -8.80 -12.39 7.49
CA TYR A 151 -8.79 -13.55 6.61
C TYR A 151 -7.78 -13.31 5.49
N LEU A 152 -6.65 -14.02 5.47
CA LEU A 152 -5.70 -14.00 4.37
C LEU A 152 -6.23 -14.89 3.23
N ARG A 153 -6.60 -14.26 2.10
CA ARG A 153 -7.29 -14.94 0.99
C ARG A 153 -6.39 -15.32 -0.18
N ASN A 154 -5.43 -14.46 -0.52
CA ASN A 154 -4.46 -14.70 -1.59
C ASN A 154 -3.10 -14.10 -1.26
N ASP A 155 -2.07 -14.71 -1.85
CA ASP A 155 -0.66 -14.30 -1.90
C ASP A 155 -0.27 -14.07 -3.37
N ILE A 156 -0.72 -12.98 -3.95
CA ILE A 156 -0.48 -12.68 -5.35
C ILE A 156 0.98 -12.30 -5.56
N ILE A 157 1.61 -12.88 -6.56
CA ILE A 157 2.97 -12.54 -6.99
C ILE A 157 2.88 -11.44 -8.07
N TRP A 158 3.35 -10.25 -7.75
CA TRP A 158 3.62 -9.23 -8.75
C TRP A 158 5.02 -9.46 -9.35
N TYR A 159 5.07 -10.15 -10.49
CA TYR A 159 6.29 -10.30 -11.28
C TYR A 159 6.56 -9.03 -12.08
N LYS A 160 7.81 -8.52 -11.99
CA LYS A 160 8.29 -7.29 -12.63
C LYS A 160 9.24 -7.63 -13.78
N PRO A 161 8.78 -7.73 -15.03
CA PRO A 161 9.64 -8.05 -16.18
C PRO A 161 10.81 -7.07 -16.35
N ASN A 162 10.58 -5.80 -16.00
CA ASN A 162 11.56 -4.72 -16.05
C ASN A 162 12.12 -4.37 -14.67
N CYS A 163 12.35 -5.37 -13.80
CA CYS A 163 12.93 -5.14 -12.48
C CYS A 163 14.31 -4.46 -12.59
N GLN A 164 14.66 -3.68 -11.55
CA GLN A 164 15.98 -3.06 -11.47
C GLN A 164 17.07 -4.12 -11.42
N PRO A 165 18.15 -4.00 -12.23
CA PRO A 165 19.28 -4.92 -12.16
C PRO A 165 19.97 -4.82 -10.79
N GLU A 166 20.41 -5.97 -10.27
CA GLU A 166 21.20 -6.05 -9.05
C GLU A 166 22.61 -6.54 -9.39
N SER A 167 23.61 -5.93 -8.77
CA SER A 167 25.01 -6.34 -8.93
C SER A 167 25.43 -7.54 -8.08
N VAL A 168 24.46 -8.26 -7.53
CA VAL A 168 24.68 -9.46 -6.69
C VAL A 168 25.12 -10.65 -7.56
N LYS A 169 26.11 -11.42 -7.08
CA LYS A 169 26.69 -12.56 -7.83
C LYS A 169 26.41 -13.91 -7.18
N ASP A 170 25.82 -13.94 -5.99
CA ASP A 170 25.64 -15.13 -5.15
C ASP A 170 24.18 -15.47 -4.84
N ARG A 171 23.25 -14.87 -5.54
CA ARG A 171 21.82 -15.16 -5.56
C ARG A 171 21.15 -14.62 -6.82
N PHE A 172 19.93 -15.06 -7.08
CA PHE A 172 19.13 -14.51 -8.16
C PHE A 172 18.68 -13.06 -7.88
N THR A 173 18.52 -12.27 -8.94
CA THR A 173 17.93 -10.93 -8.87
C THR A 173 16.47 -11.01 -8.46
N VAL A 174 16.07 -10.21 -7.49
CA VAL A 174 14.67 -10.16 -7.03
C VAL A 174 13.82 -9.46 -8.08
N SER A 175 12.88 -10.19 -8.67
CA SER A 175 12.03 -9.72 -9.76
C SER A 175 10.54 -9.68 -9.38
N HIS A 176 10.18 -9.86 -8.11
CA HIS A 176 8.79 -9.86 -7.67
C HIS A 176 8.60 -9.20 -6.30
N GLU A 177 7.36 -8.82 -6.05
CA GLU A 177 6.82 -8.49 -4.73
C GLU A 177 5.50 -9.24 -4.53
N TYR A 178 4.93 -9.14 -3.34
CA TYR A 178 3.65 -9.73 -3.00
C TYR A 178 2.54 -8.69 -2.99
N VAL A 179 1.34 -9.10 -3.38
CA VAL A 179 0.10 -8.39 -3.08
C VAL A 179 -0.76 -9.37 -2.29
N PHE A 180 -0.83 -9.18 -0.98
CA PHE A 180 -1.69 -9.99 -0.13
C PHE A 180 -3.10 -9.45 -0.16
N MET A 181 -4.08 -10.32 -0.41
CA MET A 181 -5.48 -10.02 -0.30
C MET A 181 -6.00 -10.47 1.06
N PHE A 182 -6.52 -9.54 1.82
CA PHE A 182 -7.20 -9.80 3.10
C PHE A 182 -8.67 -9.42 3.02
N THR A 183 -9.48 -10.06 3.86
CA THR A 183 -10.88 -9.70 4.04
C THR A 183 -11.22 -9.57 5.53
N LYS A 184 -12.23 -8.75 5.81
CA LYS A 184 -12.69 -8.50 7.18
C LYS A 184 -13.49 -9.66 7.73
N SER A 185 -14.21 -10.40 6.85
CA SER A 185 -15.02 -11.55 7.18
C SER A 185 -14.87 -12.66 6.14
N GLU A 186 -15.46 -13.82 6.39
CA GLU A 186 -15.51 -14.93 5.43
C GLU A 186 -16.37 -14.62 4.21
N HIS A 187 -17.38 -13.75 4.38
CA HIS A 187 -18.25 -13.26 3.31
C HIS A 187 -17.84 -11.83 2.94
N TYR A 188 -17.42 -11.64 1.69
CA TYR A 188 -16.91 -10.37 1.22
C TYR A 188 -17.30 -10.09 -0.24
N SER A 189 -17.27 -8.83 -0.62
CA SER A 189 -17.55 -8.42 -2.00
C SER A 189 -16.38 -8.74 -2.91
N PHE A 190 -16.63 -9.54 -3.97
CA PHE A 190 -15.62 -9.88 -4.97
C PHE A 190 -16.24 -10.08 -6.34
N ASN A 191 -15.91 -9.21 -7.29
CA ASN A 191 -16.39 -9.28 -8.67
C ASN A 191 -15.35 -9.97 -9.56
N GLN A 192 -15.44 -11.29 -9.65
CA GLN A 192 -14.53 -12.10 -10.46
C GLN A 192 -14.65 -11.80 -11.96
N ASP A 193 -15.86 -11.47 -12.44
CA ASP A 193 -16.09 -11.22 -13.86
C ASP A 193 -15.41 -9.95 -14.36
N ALA A 194 -15.29 -8.92 -13.49
CA ALA A 194 -14.63 -7.66 -13.83
C ALA A 194 -13.10 -7.77 -14.04
N ILE A 195 -12.51 -8.88 -13.61
CA ILE A 195 -11.05 -9.10 -13.66
C ILE A 195 -10.63 -10.32 -14.49
N LYS A 196 -11.56 -10.94 -15.22
CA LYS A 196 -11.24 -12.04 -16.13
C LYS A 196 -10.20 -11.61 -17.17
N GLU A 197 -9.39 -12.55 -17.57
CA GLU A 197 -8.33 -12.35 -18.58
C GLU A 197 -8.54 -13.31 -19.77
N PRO A 198 -8.04 -12.97 -20.97
CA PRO A 198 -8.12 -13.86 -22.13
C PRO A 198 -7.49 -15.22 -21.84
N THR A 199 -8.06 -16.29 -22.40
CA THR A 199 -7.43 -17.61 -22.38
C THR A 199 -6.17 -17.60 -23.26
N THR A 200 -5.25 -18.52 -23.00
CA THR A 200 -4.01 -18.67 -23.81
C THR A 200 -4.30 -19.04 -25.27
N THR A 201 -5.44 -19.64 -25.55
CA THR A 201 -5.88 -19.99 -26.91
C THR A 201 -6.60 -18.84 -27.62
N GLY A 202 -6.82 -17.70 -26.94
CA GLY A 202 -7.55 -16.55 -27.48
C GLY A 202 -9.07 -16.72 -27.54
N ASN A 203 -9.60 -17.91 -27.25
CA ASN A 203 -11.03 -18.23 -27.31
C ASN A 203 -11.67 -18.14 -25.92
N GLY A 204 -12.19 -16.96 -25.54
CA GLY A 204 -12.94 -16.74 -24.32
C GLY A 204 -12.11 -16.13 -23.15
N LEU A 205 -12.75 -16.06 -22.00
CA LEU A 205 -12.19 -15.48 -20.78
C LEU A 205 -12.01 -16.57 -19.70
N LYS A 206 -10.97 -16.42 -18.90
CA LYS A 206 -10.68 -17.26 -17.73
C LYS A 206 -10.51 -16.40 -16.49
N ASN A 207 -10.64 -17.02 -15.33
CA ASN A 207 -10.36 -16.36 -14.06
C ASN A 207 -8.90 -15.93 -13.98
N ARG A 208 -8.67 -14.71 -13.51
CA ARG A 208 -7.31 -14.17 -13.29
C ARG A 208 -6.57 -15.02 -12.28
N ARG A 209 -5.33 -15.35 -12.59
CA ARG A 209 -4.43 -16.15 -11.74
C ARG A 209 -3.64 -15.28 -10.78
N THR A 210 -2.96 -15.90 -9.81
CA THR A 210 -2.22 -15.22 -8.74
C THR A 210 -0.80 -14.78 -9.12
N VAL A 211 -0.35 -14.97 -10.36
CA VAL A 211 0.94 -14.43 -10.83
C VAL A 211 0.66 -13.36 -11.88
N TRP A 212 0.96 -12.10 -11.53
CA TRP A 212 0.70 -10.93 -12.36
C TRP A 212 2.00 -10.40 -12.95
N SER A 213 2.14 -10.48 -14.27
CA SER A 213 3.28 -9.90 -15.01
C SER A 213 2.97 -8.44 -15.35
N ILE A 214 3.51 -7.51 -14.57
CA ILE A 214 3.21 -6.07 -14.68
C ILE A 214 4.52 -5.30 -14.56
N ASN A 215 4.81 -4.46 -15.56
CA ASN A 215 5.97 -3.58 -15.54
C ASN A 215 5.86 -2.52 -14.43
N THR A 216 6.99 -2.12 -13.87
CA THR A 216 7.08 -0.92 -13.05
C THR A 216 6.86 0.32 -13.92
N GLU A 217 6.18 1.31 -13.39
CA GLU A 217 5.98 2.61 -14.04
C GLU A 217 6.84 3.67 -13.37
N PRO A 218 7.58 4.50 -14.11
CA PRO A 218 8.29 5.64 -13.55
C PRO A 218 7.30 6.69 -13.06
N CYS A 219 7.60 7.34 -11.96
CA CYS A 219 6.87 8.50 -11.45
C CYS A 219 7.88 9.66 -11.33
N PRO A 220 8.00 10.52 -12.34
CA PRO A 220 9.01 11.59 -12.36
C PRO A 220 8.86 12.58 -11.19
N GLU A 221 7.61 12.85 -10.77
CA GLU A 221 7.31 13.77 -9.69
C GLU A 221 7.64 13.20 -8.30
N ALA A 222 7.54 11.87 -8.15
CA ALA A 222 7.93 11.18 -6.94
C ALA A 222 9.31 10.57 -7.13
N HIS A 223 10.31 11.08 -6.43
CA HIS A 223 11.68 10.53 -6.45
C HIS A 223 11.78 9.08 -5.93
N PHE A 224 10.64 8.42 -5.70
CA PHE A 224 10.53 7.08 -5.15
C PHE A 224 9.70 6.17 -6.06
N ALA A 225 9.96 4.86 -5.98
CA ALA A 225 9.18 3.87 -6.69
C ALA A 225 7.76 3.81 -6.10
N VAL A 226 6.79 4.01 -6.95
CA VAL A 226 5.36 3.79 -6.66
C VAL A 226 4.93 2.50 -7.36
N PHE A 227 3.92 1.82 -6.86
CA PHE A 227 3.34 0.71 -7.60
C PHE A 227 2.57 1.23 -8.82
N PRO A 228 2.57 0.49 -9.95
CA PRO A 228 1.94 0.95 -11.19
C PRO A 228 0.41 0.90 -11.11
N ARG A 229 -0.27 1.74 -11.91
CA ARG A 229 -1.74 1.74 -12.01
C ARG A 229 -2.29 0.37 -12.39
N ALA A 230 -1.57 -0.36 -13.27
CA ALA A 230 -1.95 -1.70 -13.70
C ALA A 230 -2.01 -2.72 -12.56
N LEU A 231 -1.28 -2.49 -11.44
CA LEU A 231 -1.33 -3.32 -10.24
C LEU A 231 -2.58 -3.03 -9.41
N VAL A 232 -2.96 -1.76 -9.30
CA VAL A 232 -4.10 -1.30 -8.48
C VAL A 232 -5.44 -1.62 -9.15
N ARG A 233 -5.51 -1.47 -10.47
CA ARG A 233 -6.75 -1.60 -11.26
C ARG A 233 -7.52 -2.92 -11.00
N PRO A 234 -6.92 -4.11 -11.06
CA PRO A 234 -7.64 -5.36 -10.75
C PRO A 234 -8.14 -5.43 -9.31
N CYS A 235 -7.42 -4.85 -8.35
CA CYS A 235 -7.85 -4.82 -6.94
C CYS A 235 -9.11 -3.96 -6.78
N VAL A 236 -9.15 -2.76 -7.38
CA VAL A 236 -10.33 -1.88 -7.35
C VAL A 236 -11.52 -2.53 -8.05
N LEU A 237 -11.32 -3.09 -9.25
CA LEU A 237 -12.40 -3.72 -10.03
C LEU A 237 -12.99 -4.95 -9.32
N ALA A 238 -12.14 -5.76 -8.70
CA ALA A 238 -12.59 -6.95 -7.96
C ALA A 238 -13.38 -6.58 -6.70
N ALA A 239 -13.00 -5.52 -6.02
CA ALA A 239 -13.46 -5.20 -4.67
C ALA A 239 -14.62 -4.20 -4.61
N THR A 240 -14.87 -3.43 -5.68
CA THR A 240 -15.73 -2.23 -5.60
C THR A 240 -16.67 -2.11 -6.79
N ARG A 241 -17.75 -1.33 -6.59
CA ARG A 241 -18.69 -0.85 -7.61
C ARG A 241 -18.52 0.66 -7.81
N ASP A 242 -19.17 1.20 -8.84
CA ASP A 242 -19.21 2.65 -9.06
C ASP A 242 -19.71 3.39 -7.82
N GLY A 243 -19.04 4.51 -7.52
CA GLY A 243 -19.36 5.35 -6.36
C GLY A 243 -18.84 4.82 -5.02
N ASP A 244 -18.32 3.59 -4.93
CA ASP A 244 -17.74 3.07 -3.69
C ASP A 244 -16.50 3.87 -3.27
N LEU A 245 -16.20 3.81 -1.96
CA LEU A 245 -15.10 4.53 -1.36
C LEU A 245 -13.88 3.61 -1.19
N VAL A 246 -12.75 4.01 -1.79
CA VAL A 246 -11.44 3.34 -1.70
C VAL A 246 -10.56 4.10 -0.72
N PHE A 247 -9.72 3.39 0.01
CA PHE A 247 -8.84 3.95 1.03
C PHE A 247 -7.37 3.54 0.83
N ASP A 248 -6.46 4.48 1.05
CA ASP A 248 -5.02 4.21 1.12
C ASP A 248 -4.39 4.93 2.33
N PRO A 249 -4.01 4.21 3.39
CA PRO A 249 -3.40 4.79 4.59
C PRO A 249 -1.96 5.28 4.40
N PHE A 250 -1.30 4.94 3.27
CA PHE A 250 0.05 5.38 2.90
C PHE A 250 0.08 5.89 1.47
N TYR A 251 -0.65 6.97 1.24
CA TYR A 251 -1.10 7.43 -0.08
C TYR A 251 0.03 7.78 -1.05
N GLY A 252 1.16 8.26 -0.56
CA GLY A 252 2.32 8.63 -1.38
C GLY A 252 1.94 9.59 -2.50
N ALA A 253 2.33 9.26 -3.72
CA ALA A 253 2.05 10.05 -4.92
C ALA A 253 0.62 9.86 -5.49
N GLY A 254 -0.28 9.17 -4.79
CA GLY A 254 -1.71 9.11 -5.11
C GLY A 254 -2.13 8.15 -6.21
N THR A 255 -1.37 7.07 -6.46
CA THR A 255 -1.70 6.10 -7.53
C THR A 255 -3.05 5.41 -7.30
N VAL A 256 -3.39 5.07 -6.05
CA VAL A 256 -4.70 4.46 -5.73
C VAL A 256 -5.83 5.41 -6.07
N GLY A 257 -5.70 6.70 -5.74
CA GLY A 257 -6.70 7.71 -6.08
C GLY A 257 -6.89 7.86 -7.58
N ILE A 258 -5.79 7.94 -8.35
CA ILE A 258 -5.88 8.02 -9.81
C ILE A 258 -6.73 6.88 -10.36
N VAL A 259 -6.43 5.63 -9.97
CA VAL A 259 -7.15 4.45 -10.47
C VAL A 259 -8.60 4.42 -9.97
N ALA A 260 -8.85 4.78 -8.71
CA ALA A 260 -10.21 4.87 -8.17
C ALA A 260 -11.05 5.86 -8.97
N LEU A 261 -10.53 7.07 -9.23
CA LEU A 261 -11.22 8.10 -10.00
C LEU A 261 -11.44 7.71 -11.46
N GLU A 262 -10.43 7.14 -12.13
CA GLU A 262 -10.56 6.61 -13.51
C GLU A 262 -11.68 5.57 -13.63
N LEU A 263 -11.96 4.86 -12.56
CA LEU A 263 -12.98 3.81 -12.51
C LEU A 263 -14.32 4.29 -11.90
N GLY A 264 -14.52 5.58 -11.70
CA GLY A 264 -15.75 6.13 -11.12
C GLY A 264 -15.93 5.91 -9.62
N ARG A 265 -14.86 5.55 -8.90
CA ARG A 265 -14.86 5.39 -7.44
C ARG A 265 -14.43 6.69 -6.78
N ARG A 266 -14.70 6.82 -5.47
CA ARG A 266 -14.20 7.91 -4.63
C ARG A 266 -13.02 7.40 -3.82
N CYS A 267 -12.12 8.30 -3.39
CA CYS A 267 -10.90 7.89 -2.68
C CYS A 267 -10.61 8.79 -1.47
N VAL A 268 -10.14 8.15 -0.41
CA VAL A 268 -9.49 8.84 0.73
C VAL A 268 -8.07 8.34 0.84
N GLY A 269 -7.11 9.26 0.95
CA GLY A 269 -5.70 8.95 1.17
C GLY A 269 -5.18 9.64 2.44
N ILE A 270 -4.21 9.01 3.10
CA ILE A 270 -3.44 9.64 4.19
C ILE A 270 -1.99 9.71 3.76
N GLU A 271 -1.39 10.89 3.92
CA GLU A 271 0.02 11.09 3.58
C GLU A 271 0.72 11.94 4.64
N LEU A 272 1.88 11.48 5.08
CA LEU A 272 2.67 12.10 6.13
C LEU A 272 3.41 13.34 5.63
N LYS A 273 3.91 13.32 4.38
CA LYS A 273 4.73 14.38 3.80
C LYS A 273 3.87 15.35 3.01
N LYS A 274 3.90 16.63 3.38
CA LYS A 274 3.14 17.68 2.70
C LYS A 274 3.46 17.77 1.21
N GLU A 275 4.72 17.60 0.82
CA GLU A 275 5.16 17.62 -0.58
C GLU A 275 4.49 16.50 -1.40
N TYR A 276 4.27 15.32 -0.80
CA TYR A 276 3.56 14.23 -1.47
C TYR A 276 2.06 14.47 -1.54
N VAL A 277 1.47 15.13 -0.55
CA VAL A 277 0.07 15.59 -0.63
C VAL A 277 -0.11 16.48 -1.85
N GLU A 278 0.74 17.48 -2.05
CA GLU A 278 0.70 18.42 -3.17
C GLU A 278 0.89 17.69 -4.53
N ILE A 279 1.84 16.75 -4.60
CA ILE A 279 2.06 15.89 -5.79
C ILE A 279 0.81 15.06 -6.09
N ALA A 280 0.24 14.41 -5.08
CA ALA A 280 -0.92 13.56 -5.22
C ALA A 280 -2.15 14.37 -5.67
N GLU A 281 -2.41 15.52 -5.09
CA GLU A 281 -3.49 16.41 -5.49
C GLU A 281 -3.34 16.89 -6.94
N LYS A 282 -2.13 17.31 -7.33
CA LYS A 282 -1.84 17.71 -8.71
C LYS A 282 -2.08 16.59 -9.71
N ARG A 283 -1.60 15.38 -9.42
CA ARG A 283 -1.76 14.21 -10.30
C ARG A 283 -3.23 13.79 -10.43
N ASN A 284 -3.97 13.83 -9.35
CA ASN A 284 -5.39 13.45 -9.33
C ASN A 284 -6.29 14.53 -9.95
N SER A 285 -5.96 15.82 -9.84
CA SER A 285 -6.73 16.91 -10.45
C SER A 285 -6.80 16.80 -11.97
N THR A 286 -5.78 16.23 -12.61
CA THR A 286 -5.77 15.98 -14.05
C THR A 286 -6.85 14.97 -14.46
N ILE A 287 -7.08 13.94 -13.65
CA ILE A 287 -8.12 12.94 -13.89
C ILE A 287 -9.51 13.53 -13.67
N GLN A 288 -9.71 14.29 -12.59
CA GLN A 288 -10.99 14.94 -12.31
C GLN A 288 -11.45 15.85 -13.45
N ARG A 289 -10.53 16.63 -14.06
CA ARG A 289 -10.83 17.49 -15.19
C ARG A 289 -11.23 16.73 -16.45
N SER A 290 -10.66 15.54 -16.67
CA SER A 290 -10.98 14.70 -17.83
C SER A 290 -12.33 13.98 -17.71
N LEU A 291 -12.87 13.84 -16.50
CA LEU A 291 -14.15 13.19 -16.23
C LEU A 291 -15.34 14.17 -16.23
N ILE A 292 -15.08 15.47 -16.19
CA ILE A 292 -16.13 16.49 -16.32
C ILE A 292 -16.38 16.68 -17.82
N PRO A 293 -17.61 16.41 -18.34
CA PRO A 293 -17.92 16.73 -19.73
C PRO A 293 -17.70 18.22 -19.97
N VAL A 294 -16.98 18.56 -21.03
CA VAL A 294 -16.96 19.96 -21.52
C VAL A 294 -18.36 20.23 -22.04
N VAL A 295 -19.14 21.02 -21.29
CA VAL A 295 -20.47 21.51 -21.68
C VAL A 295 -20.33 22.57 -22.76
#